data_9def038016b77554027600f66a74a69b
#
_entry.id   9def038016b77554027600f66a74a69b
#
_cell.length_a   1.000
_cell.length_b   1.000
_cell.length_c   1.000
_cell.angle_alpha   90.00
_cell.angle_beta   90.00
_cell.angle_gamma   90.00
#
_symmetry.space_group_name_H-M   'P 1'
#
loop_
_entity.id
_entity.type
_entity.pdbx_description
1 polymer ?
#
loop_
_entity_poly.entity_id
_entity_poly.type
_entity_poly.pdbx_seq_one_letter_code
_entity_poly.pdbx_strand_id
1 'polypeptide(L)'
;MRLFSRSIAVIAMLLVMFVSAASIQISAQTASSGAHDAEVNATLAKATAVRDAFVARIHADGFSCPIPVPTILVEDVPSFGQYDNKTNVIRTSDWTLLNAQERAFFFQLAGPGAKETDVRTTFDKAAHGWIFIHELGHWWQACRNANSKSGPYQVEYGADRISLAYWREADPSVVVTMMPIFRSVLDHSPNPVPAGEDVEAYFNKHYQELGPSPAYPWFQSRMNVAAYEEKPAPTLAQSLLDVLGK
;
A
#
# COMPACT_ATOMS: atom_id res chain seq x y z
N MET A 1 -36.78 61.88 17.32
CA MET A 1 -35.60 61.34 18.00
C MET A 1 -35.89 59.90 18.48
N ARG A 2 -36.06 58.92 17.57
CA ARG A 2 -36.35 57.50 17.88
C ARG A 2 -35.95 56.58 16.72
N LEU A 3 -34.80 56.79 16.06
CA LEU A 3 -34.32 55.99 14.94
C LEU A 3 -32.89 55.40 15.11
N PHE A 4 -32.21 55.73 16.22
CA PHE A 4 -30.81 55.26 16.46
C PHE A 4 -30.70 54.04 17.38
N SER A 5 -31.79 53.59 18.04
CA SER A 5 -31.73 52.50 19.05
C SER A 5 -31.86 51.09 18.45
N ARG A 6 -32.36 50.94 17.21
CA ARG A 6 -32.59 49.60 16.63
C ARG A 6 -31.38 49.04 15.88
N SER A 7 -30.47 49.89 15.38
CA SER A 7 -29.31 49.45 14.64
C SER A 7 -28.19 48.86 15.48
N ILE A 8 -28.06 49.30 16.74
CA ILE A 8 -26.98 48.82 17.64
C ILE A 8 -27.29 47.42 18.15
N ALA A 9 -28.56 47.08 18.40
CA ALA A 9 -28.98 45.75 18.88
C ALA A 9 -28.77 44.67 17.79
N VAL A 10 -28.98 45.01 16.51
CA VAL A 10 -28.78 44.07 15.40
C VAL A 10 -27.29 43.80 15.14
N ILE A 11 -26.42 44.81 15.28
CA ILE A 11 -24.97 44.66 15.11
C ILE A 11 -24.40 43.80 16.26
N ALA A 12 -24.86 44.00 17.50
CA ALA A 12 -24.40 43.18 18.63
C ALA A 12 -24.83 41.70 18.51
N MET A 13 -26.03 41.44 17.97
CA MET A 13 -26.54 40.09 17.78
C MET A 13 -25.84 39.36 16.62
N LEU A 14 -25.46 40.08 15.55
CA LEU A 14 -24.65 39.53 14.45
C LEU A 14 -23.19 39.22 14.86
N LEU A 15 -22.57 40.05 15.71
CA LEU A 15 -21.24 39.78 16.23
C LEU A 15 -21.20 38.53 17.13
N VAL A 16 -22.21 38.31 17.97
CA VAL A 16 -22.29 37.11 18.85
C VAL A 16 -22.49 35.84 18.02
N MET A 17 -23.27 35.88 16.93
CA MET A 17 -23.39 34.73 16.03
C MET A 17 -22.13 34.39 15.24
N PHE A 18 -21.35 35.39 14.84
CA PHE A 18 -20.08 35.15 14.13
C PHE A 18 -19.00 34.55 15.06
N VAL A 19 -18.93 34.97 16.32
CA VAL A 19 -17.98 34.40 17.30
C VAL A 19 -18.33 32.94 17.63
N SER A 20 -19.62 32.61 17.77
CA SER A 20 -20.07 31.24 18.03
C SER A 20 -19.80 30.29 16.85
N ALA A 21 -20.01 30.75 15.60
CA ALA A 21 -19.75 29.93 14.42
C ALA A 21 -18.23 29.67 14.22
N ALA A 22 -17.38 30.66 14.45
CA ALA A 22 -15.93 30.49 14.37
C ALA A 22 -15.39 29.52 15.43
N SER A 23 -15.92 29.56 16.67
CA SER A 23 -15.52 28.66 17.74
C SER A 23 -15.91 27.20 17.49
N ILE A 24 -17.07 26.95 16.86
CA ILE A 24 -17.51 25.60 16.48
C ILE A 24 -16.67 25.05 15.34
N GLN A 25 -16.30 25.87 14.34
CA GLN A 25 -15.44 25.43 13.23
C GLN A 25 -14.03 25.10 13.71
N ILE A 26 -13.43 25.90 14.58
CA ILE A 26 -12.09 25.62 15.13
C ILE A 26 -12.09 24.33 15.96
N SER A 27 -13.13 24.09 16.77
CA SER A 27 -13.23 22.87 17.57
C SER A 27 -13.44 21.61 16.70
N ALA A 28 -14.19 21.68 15.62
CA ALA A 28 -14.38 20.58 14.68
C ALA A 28 -13.09 20.28 13.90
N GLN A 29 -12.35 21.30 13.51
CA GLN A 29 -11.11 21.16 12.76
C GLN A 29 -9.96 20.59 13.60
N THR A 30 -9.85 20.97 14.86
CA THR A 30 -8.87 20.39 15.80
C THR A 30 -9.20 18.95 16.19
N ALA A 31 -10.48 18.61 16.36
CA ALA A 31 -10.91 17.24 16.60
C ALA A 31 -10.65 16.33 15.39
N SER A 32 -10.84 16.84 14.17
CA SER A 32 -10.56 16.12 12.91
C SER A 32 -9.06 15.88 12.72
N SER A 33 -8.21 16.86 13.01
CA SER A 33 -6.75 16.67 12.90
C SER A 33 -6.22 15.66 13.92
N GLY A 34 -6.69 15.71 15.17
CA GLY A 34 -6.30 14.76 16.19
C GLY A 34 -6.71 13.30 15.89
N ALA A 35 -7.86 13.10 15.29
CA ALA A 35 -8.31 11.77 14.85
C ALA A 35 -7.48 11.26 13.67
N HIS A 36 -7.14 12.12 12.72
CA HIS A 36 -6.26 11.80 11.60
C HIS A 36 -4.87 11.40 12.08
N ASP A 37 -4.25 12.19 12.95
CA ASP A 37 -2.94 11.88 13.52
C ASP A 37 -2.94 10.55 14.29
N ALA A 38 -4.03 10.22 14.98
CA ALA A 38 -4.18 8.96 15.69
C ALA A 38 -4.25 7.76 14.74
N GLU A 39 -4.97 7.86 13.61
CA GLU A 39 -5.01 6.80 12.59
C GLU A 39 -3.65 6.61 11.91
N VAL A 40 -2.98 7.67 11.51
CA VAL A 40 -1.61 7.63 10.95
C VAL A 40 -0.61 6.97 11.91
N ASN A 41 -0.67 7.32 13.20
CA ASN A 41 0.18 6.69 14.22
C ASN A 41 -0.15 5.20 14.43
N ALA A 42 -1.43 4.81 14.36
CA ALA A 42 -1.83 3.41 14.44
C ALA A 42 -1.32 2.61 13.23
N THR A 43 -1.39 3.19 12.03
CA THR A 43 -0.83 2.61 10.80
C THR A 43 0.69 2.45 10.92
N LEU A 44 1.42 3.46 11.42
CA LEU A 44 2.87 3.37 11.66
C LEU A 44 3.22 2.25 12.63
N ALA A 45 2.48 2.14 13.75
CA ALA A 45 2.70 1.09 14.74
C ALA A 45 2.47 -0.31 14.14
N LYS A 46 1.41 -0.48 13.35
CA LYS A 46 1.10 -1.73 12.65
C LYS A 46 2.16 -2.09 11.63
N ALA A 47 2.53 -1.17 10.75
CA ALA A 47 3.58 -1.39 9.76
C ALA A 47 4.93 -1.74 10.42
N THR A 48 5.25 -1.10 11.55
CA THR A 48 6.43 -1.42 12.37
C THR A 48 6.37 -2.86 12.88
N ALA A 49 5.23 -3.30 13.41
CA ALA A 49 5.07 -4.67 13.90
C ALA A 49 5.21 -5.71 12.78
N VAL A 50 4.65 -5.44 11.59
CA VAL A 50 4.78 -6.33 10.41
C VAL A 50 6.23 -6.40 9.96
N ARG A 51 6.93 -5.27 9.85
CA ARG A 51 8.37 -5.22 9.52
C ARG A 51 9.21 -6.03 10.49
N ASP A 52 9.00 -5.81 11.78
CA ASP A 52 9.81 -6.45 12.81
C ASP A 52 9.55 -7.96 12.86
N ALA A 53 8.31 -8.40 12.63
CA ALA A 53 7.96 -9.82 12.52
C ALA A 53 8.61 -10.46 11.28
N PHE A 54 8.61 -9.79 10.11
CA PHE A 54 9.31 -10.25 8.92
C PHE A 54 10.81 -10.39 9.16
N VAL A 55 11.45 -9.36 9.73
CA VAL A 55 12.88 -9.37 10.05
C VAL A 55 13.23 -10.48 11.04
N ALA A 56 12.44 -10.64 12.10
CA ALA A 56 12.63 -11.73 13.06
C ALA A 56 12.53 -13.11 12.40
N ARG A 57 11.57 -13.28 11.46
CA ARG A 57 11.40 -14.53 10.73
C ARG A 57 12.60 -14.85 9.83
N ILE A 58 13.10 -13.88 9.04
CA ILE A 58 14.27 -14.14 8.19
C ILE A 58 15.53 -14.43 9.00
N HIS A 59 15.69 -13.81 10.19
CA HIS A 59 16.79 -14.13 11.11
C HIS A 59 16.66 -15.54 11.70
N ALA A 60 15.44 -15.97 12.04
CA ALA A 60 15.19 -17.32 12.55
C ALA A 60 15.53 -18.41 11.50
N ASP A 61 15.35 -18.09 10.21
CA ASP A 61 15.75 -18.96 9.10
C ASP A 61 17.26 -18.87 8.76
N GLY A 62 18.05 -18.15 9.56
CA GLY A 62 19.51 -18.03 9.41
C GLY A 62 19.98 -16.98 8.40
N PHE A 63 19.08 -16.12 7.94
CA PHE A 63 19.42 -15.05 6.99
C PHE A 63 19.79 -13.75 7.71
N SER A 64 20.67 -12.95 7.10
CA SER A 64 21.05 -11.64 7.58
C SER A 64 21.20 -10.66 6.40
N CYS A 65 20.97 -9.38 6.66
CA CYS A 65 21.12 -8.30 5.71
C CYS A 65 22.18 -7.30 6.19
N PRO A 66 23.14 -6.89 5.36
CA PRO A 66 24.12 -5.86 5.71
C PRO A 66 23.51 -4.45 5.70
N ILE A 67 22.37 -4.25 5.02
CA ILE A 67 21.64 -2.98 5.01
C ILE A 67 20.77 -2.92 6.26
N PRO A 68 20.77 -1.82 7.01
CA PRO A 68 19.88 -1.66 8.17
C PRO A 68 18.42 -1.92 7.82
N VAL A 69 17.63 -2.32 8.80
CA VAL A 69 16.17 -2.45 8.64
C VAL A 69 15.59 -1.08 8.25
N PRO A 70 14.72 -1.01 7.22
CA PRO A 70 14.21 0.27 6.72
C PRO A 70 13.41 1.03 7.77
N THR A 71 13.52 2.35 7.76
CA THR A 71 12.57 3.21 8.48
C THR A 71 11.25 3.27 7.73
N ILE A 72 10.17 3.61 8.44
CA ILE A 72 8.82 3.67 7.88
C ILE A 72 8.32 5.10 7.93
N LEU A 73 7.75 5.58 6.84
CA LEU A 73 6.98 6.81 6.76
C LEU A 73 5.55 6.49 6.33
N VAL A 74 4.59 7.09 7.02
CA VAL A 74 3.18 7.02 6.63
C VAL A 74 2.83 8.32 5.93
N GLU A 75 2.58 8.23 4.62
CA GLU A 75 2.28 9.39 3.76
C GLU A 75 1.44 8.94 2.56
N ASP A 76 0.92 9.89 1.79
CA ASP A 76 0.21 9.58 0.54
C ASP A 76 1.21 9.03 -0.49
N VAL A 77 0.97 7.78 -0.92
CA VAL A 77 1.82 7.08 -1.90
C VAL A 77 0.93 6.48 -2.98
N PRO A 78 1.08 6.88 -4.25
CA PRO A 78 0.21 6.43 -5.34
C PRO A 78 0.12 4.91 -5.53
N SER A 79 1.16 4.18 -5.14
CA SER A 79 1.21 2.70 -5.16
C SER A 79 0.82 2.05 -3.84
N PHE A 80 0.39 2.83 -2.84
CA PHE A 80 0.07 2.43 -1.47
C PHE A 80 1.26 1.87 -0.66
N GLY A 81 2.40 1.67 -1.29
CA GLY A 81 3.68 1.28 -0.70
C GLY A 81 4.83 1.55 -1.66
N GLN A 82 6.01 1.88 -1.12
CA GLN A 82 7.23 2.08 -1.90
C GLN A 82 8.47 1.92 -1.01
N TYR A 83 9.42 1.11 -1.43
CA TYR A 83 10.76 1.09 -0.86
C TYR A 83 11.72 1.98 -1.65
N ASP A 84 12.31 2.96 -0.98
CA ASP A 84 13.37 3.80 -1.53
C ASP A 84 14.74 3.28 -1.05
N ASN A 85 15.48 2.65 -1.96
CA ASN A 85 16.79 2.08 -1.67
C ASN A 85 17.89 3.12 -1.44
N LYS A 86 17.70 4.39 -1.82
CA LYS A 86 18.68 5.46 -1.60
C LYS A 86 18.63 5.99 -0.18
N THR A 87 17.42 6.09 0.36
CA THR A 87 17.18 6.59 1.73
C THR A 87 16.95 5.48 2.74
N ASN A 88 16.77 4.24 2.27
CA ASN A 88 16.40 3.07 3.07
C ASN A 88 15.11 3.29 3.87
N VAL A 89 14.09 3.77 3.18
CA VAL A 89 12.77 4.09 3.73
C VAL A 89 11.70 3.29 3.00
N ILE A 90 10.76 2.71 3.75
CA ILE A 90 9.48 2.25 3.19
C ILE A 90 8.43 3.32 3.47
N ARG A 91 7.77 3.79 2.42
CA ARG A 91 6.58 4.63 2.49
C ARG A 91 5.35 3.76 2.39
N THR A 92 4.32 4.06 3.16
CA THR A 92 3.03 3.37 3.10
C THR A 92 1.90 4.36 3.32
N SER A 93 0.77 4.15 2.65
CA SER A 93 -0.39 5.04 2.78
C SER A 93 -1.25 4.67 3.99
N ASP A 94 -1.90 5.66 4.60
CA ASP A 94 -3.00 5.47 5.52
C ASP A 94 -4.33 5.74 4.82
N TRP A 95 -5.40 5.06 5.24
CA TRP A 95 -6.74 5.24 4.65
C TRP A 95 -7.21 6.70 4.66
N THR A 96 -6.87 7.45 5.69
CA THR A 96 -7.27 8.86 5.85
C THR A 96 -6.53 9.80 4.89
N LEU A 97 -5.36 9.39 4.40
CA LEU A 97 -4.56 10.14 3.43
C LEU A 97 -5.05 9.94 1.99
N LEU A 98 -5.75 8.84 1.70
CA LEU A 98 -6.20 8.52 0.35
C LEU A 98 -7.14 9.59 -0.20
N ASN A 99 -6.95 9.96 -1.45
CA ASN A 99 -7.88 10.82 -2.18
C ASN A 99 -9.17 10.06 -2.57
N ALA A 100 -10.14 10.77 -3.12
CA ALA A 100 -11.45 10.20 -3.47
C ALA A 100 -11.34 9.10 -4.56
N GLN A 101 -10.42 9.23 -5.50
CA GLN A 101 -10.21 8.27 -6.59
C GLN A 101 -9.60 6.96 -6.06
N GLU A 102 -8.61 7.06 -5.18
CA GLU A 102 -7.98 5.90 -4.53
C GLU A 102 -8.96 5.14 -3.65
N ARG A 103 -9.77 5.85 -2.86
CA ARG A 103 -10.85 5.20 -2.08
C ARG A 103 -11.87 4.52 -2.99
N ALA A 104 -12.29 5.18 -4.08
CA ALA A 104 -13.22 4.61 -5.05
C ALA A 104 -12.67 3.31 -5.67
N PHE A 105 -11.36 3.22 -5.93
CA PHE A 105 -10.71 2.01 -6.38
C PHE A 105 -10.91 0.84 -5.40
N PHE A 106 -10.71 1.05 -4.09
CA PHE A 106 -10.95 0.00 -3.09
C PHE A 106 -12.42 -0.36 -2.93
N PHE A 107 -13.35 0.59 -3.08
CA PHE A 107 -14.78 0.28 -3.14
C PHE A 107 -15.13 -0.58 -4.36
N GLN A 108 -14.51 -0.32 -5.50
CA GLN A 108 -14.67 -1.15 -6.70
C GLN A 108 -14.14 -2.57 -6.49
N LEU A 109 -12.97 -2.73 -5.88
CA LEU A 109 -12.38 -4.04 -5.55
C LEU A 109 -13.24 -4.83 -4.56
N ALA A 110 -13.83 -4.18 -3.57
CA ALA A 110 -14.69 -4.81 -2.58
C ALA A 110 -16.07 -5.20 -3.14
N GLY A 111 -16.45 -4.66 -4.30
CA GLY A 111 -17.68 -4.99 -4.99
C GLY A 111 -18.91 -4.15 -4.59
N PRO A 112 -20.02 -4.29 -5.34
CA PRO A 112 -21.21 -3.47 -5.14
C PRO A 112 -21.83 -3.71 -3.76
N GLY A 113 -22.15 -2.63 -3.06
CA GLY A 113 -22.79 -2.65 -1.73
C GLY A 113 -21.83 -2.92 -0.56
N ALA A 114 -20.53 -2.97 -0.80
CA ALA A 114 -19.54 -3.10 0.27
C ALA A 114 -19.63 -1.94 1.27
N LYS A 115 -19.56 -2.27 2.56
CA LYS A 115 -19.51 -1.28 3.63
C LYS A 115 -18.10 -0.71 3.75
N GLU A 116 -17.97 0.54 4.15
CA GLU A 116 -16.65 1.17 4.33
C GLU A 116 -15.73 0.36 5.26
N THR A 117 -16.28 -0.27 6.31
CA THR A 117 -15.51 -1.14 7.21
C THR A 117 -14.85 -2.32 6.49
N ASP A 118 -15.55 -2.93 5.53
CA ASP A 118 -15.06 -4.07 4.77
C ASP A 118 -14.01 -3.60 3.75
N VAL A 119 -14.25 -2.43 3.15
CA VAL A 119 -13.31 -1.78 2.21
C VAL A 119 -12.02 -1.40 2.92
N ARG A 120 -12.10 -0.80 4.12
CA ARG A 120 -10.91 -0.48 4.95
C ARG A 120 -10.16 -1.74 5.35
N THR A 121 -10.85 -2.84 5.66
CA THR A 121 -10.20 -4.13 5.95
C THR A 121 -9.47 -4.67 4.72
N THR A 122 -10.05 -4.52 3.53
CA THR A 122 -9.41 -4.91 2.27
C THR A 122 -8.18 -4.04 1.98
N PHE A 123 -8.31 -2.71 2.13
CA PHE A 123 -7.18 -1.78 2.01
C PHE A 123 -6.05 -2.16 2.95
N ASP A 124 -6.36 -2.43 4.20
CA ASP A 124 -5.41 -2.77 5.23
C ASP A 124 -4.62 -4.05 4.90
N LYS A 125 -5.29 -5.10 4.41
CA LYS A 125 -4.63 -6.32 3.95
C LYS A 125 -3.83 -6.11 2.68
N ALA A 126 -4.27 -5.21 1.79
CA ALA A 126 -3.53 -4.87 0.59
C ALA A 126 -2.29 -4.01 0.91
N ALA A 127 -2.47 -2.82 1.49
CA ALA A 127 -1.41 -1.84 1.71
C ALA A 127 -0.44 -2.26 2.83
N HIS A 128 -0.97 -2.58 4.02
CA HIS A 128 -0.15 -2.87 5.20
C HIS A 128 0.19 -4.36 5.36
N GLY A 129 -0.48 -5.22 4.59
CA GLY A 129 -0.15 -6.63 4.48
C GLY A 129 0.69 -6.92 3.24
N TRP A 130 0.01 -7.11 2.10
CA TRP A 130 0.63 -7.62 0.88
C TRP A 130 1.72 -6.70 0.33
N ILE A 131 1.37 -5.44 0.03
CA ILE A 131 2.29 -4.47 -0.56
C ILE A 131 3.44 -4.19 0.39
N PHE A 132 3.19 -4.06 1.70
CA PHE A 132 4.23 -3.75 2.66
C PHE A 132 5.31 -4.85 2.74
N ILE A 133 4.93 -6.13 2.69
CA ILE A 133 5.90 -7.25 2.61
C ILE A 133 6.58 -7.31 1.24
N HIS A 134 5.88 -6.96 0.15
CA HIS A 134 6.49 -6.81 -1.17
C HIS A 134 7.63 -5.75 -1.14
N GLU A 135 7.41 -4.60 -0.49
CA GLU A 135 8.44 -3.57 -0.32
C GLU A 135 9.60 -4.04 0.57
N LEU A 136 9.34 -4.86 1.59
CA LEU A 136 10.40 -5.54 2.34
C LEU A 136 11.14 -6.58 1.48
N GLY A 137 10.47 -7.16 0.49
CA GLY A 137 11.10 -7.98 -0.55
C GLY A 137 12.13 -7.20 -1.35
N HIS A 138 11.83 -5.95 -1.75
CA HIS A 138 12.80 -5.07 -2.42
C HIS A 138 13.96 -4.68 -1.50
N TRP A 139 13.74 -4.43 -0.22
CA TRP A 139 14.83 -4.28 0.74
C TRP A 139 15.72 -5.52 0.79
N TRP A 140 15.11 -6.72 0.84
CA TRP A 140 15.86 -7.98 0.83
C TRP A 140 16.68 -8.16 -0.46
N GLN A 141 16.11 -7.83 -1.61
CA GLN A 141 16.81 -7.84 -2.89
C GLN A 141 18.01 -6.87 -2.90
N ALA A 142 17.84 -5.68 -2.31
CA ALA A 142 18.93 -4.72 -2.14
C ALA A 142 20.05 -5.29 -1.24
N CYS A 143 19.72 -5.98 -0.14
CA CYS A 143 20.68 -6.66 0.73
C CYS A 143 21.60 -7.64 -0.04
N ARG A 144 21.10 -8.20 -1.11
CA ARG A 144 21.76 -9.21 -1.93
C ARG A 144 22.31 -8.68 -3.24
N ASN A 145 22.15 -7.39 -3.49
CA ASN A 145 22.49 -6.76 -4.76
C ASN A 145 21.85 -7.47 -5.97
N ALA A 146 20.64 -8.00 -5.77
CA ALA A 146 19.93 -8.78 -6.77
C ALA A 146 19.46 -7.92 -7.94
N ASN A 147 19.06 -6.66 -7.67
CA ASN A 147 18.52 -5.73 -8.66
C ASN A 147 19.49 -5.38 -9.79
N SER A 148 20.81 -5.54 -9.58
CA SER A 148 21.81 -5.29 -10.60
C SER A 148 21.96 -6.43 -11.62
N LYS A 149 21.34 -7.59 -11.37
CA LYS A 149 21.52 -8.82 -12.15
C LYS A 149 20.24 -9.29 -12.84
N SER A 150 19.10 -8.74 -12.47
CA SER A 150 17.78 -9.17 -12.94
C SER A 150 17.07 -8.03 -13.66
N GLY A 151 16.23 -8.36 -14.65
CA GLY A 151 15.34 -7.39 -15.27
C GLY A 151 14.23 -6.93 -14.28
N PRO A 152 13.59 -5.78 -14.54
CA PRO A 152 12.52 -5.27 -13.70
C PRO A 152 11.42 -6.29 -13.39
N TYR A 153 11.00 -7.08 -14.37
CA TYR A 153 10.00 -8.12 -14.18
C TYR A 153 10.39 -9.12 -13.11
N GLN A 154 11.61 -9.62 -13.14
CA GLN A 154 12.10 -10.60 -12.16
C GLN A 154 12.28 -10.00 -10.77
N VAL A 155 12.60 -8.70 -10.70
CA VAL A 155 12.67 -7.96 -9.44
C VAL A 155 11.29 -7.88 -8.79
N GLU A 156 10.27 -7.44 -9.52
CA GLU A 156 8.88 -7.37 -9.03
C GLU A 156 8.34 -8.76 -8.68
N TYR A 157 8.52 -9.73 -9.58
CA TYR A 157 8.08 -11.11 -9.36
C TYR A 157 8.71 -11.74 -8.11
N GLY A 158 9.99 -11.48 -7.88
CA GLY A 158 10.69 -11.95 -6.68
C GLY A 158 10.13 -11.35 -5.39
N ALA A 159 9.79 -10.06 -5.39
CA ALA A 159 9.15 -9.40 -4.25
C ALA A 159 7.74 -9.96 -3.99
N ASP A 160 6.95 -10.21 -5.04
CA ASP A 160 5.65 -10.86 -4.94
C ASP A 160 5.73 -12.29 -4.37
N ARG A 161 6.73 -13.09 -4.80
CA ARG A 161 6.98 -14.42 -4.24
C ARG A 161 7.31 -14.39 -2.77
N ILE A 162 8.11 -13.41 -2.32
CA ILE A 162 8.42 -13.21 -0.90
C ILE A 162 7.15 -12.86 -0.12
N SER A 163 6.34 -11.90 -0.62
CA SER A 163 5.09 -11.52 0.03
C SER A 163 4.13 -12.70 0.17
N LEU A 164 3.93 -13.45 -0.92
CA LEU A 164 3.08 -14.62 -0.93
C LEU A 164 3.54 -15.71 0.05
N ALA A 165 4.84 -16.05 0.02
CA ALA A 165 5.39 -17.09 0.87
C ALA A 165 5.32 -16.71 2.35
N TYR A 166 5.65 -15.45 2.68
CA TYR A 166 5.51 -14.94 4.05
C TYR A 166 4.08 -15.06 4.57
N TRP A 167 3.08 -14.58 3.81
CA TRP A 167 1.71 -14.58 4.26
C TRP A 167 1.07 -15.97 4.28
N ARG A 168 1.51 -16.90 3.44
CA ARG A 168 1.11 -18.30 3.55
C ARG A 168 1.46 -18.92 4.92
N GLU A 169 2.57 -18.48 5.49
CA GLU A 169 3.09 -19.01 6.77
C GLU A 169 2.61 -18.17 7.97
N ALA A 170 2.61 -16.83 7.86
CA ALA A 170 2.33 -15.94 8.98
C ALA A 170 0.82 -15.71 9.21
N ASP A 171 0.08 -15.43 8.16
CA ASP A 171 -1.39 -15.26 8.16
C ASP A 171 -2.00 -15.61 6.81
N PRO A 172 -2.40 -16.85 6.57
CA PRO A 172 -3.02 -17.26 5.30
C PRO A 172 -4.29 -16.49 4.92
N SER A 173 -4.94 -15.79 5.88
CA SER A 173 -6.14 -15.00 5.58
C SER A 173 -5.84 -13.81 4.66
N VAL A 174 -4.61 -13.30 4.66
CA VAL A 174 -4.15 -12.28 3.71
C VAL A 174 -4.16 -12.85 2.29
N VAL A 175 -3.61 -14.04 2.09
CA VAL A 175 -3.60 -14.71 0.78
C VAL A 175 -5.02 -15.00 0.29
N VAL A 176 -5.89 -15.51 1.19
CA VAL A 176 -7.30 -15.78 0.87
C VAL A 176 -8.05 -14.51 0.43
N THR A 177 -7.71 -13.36 0.99
CA THR A 177 -8.29 -12.08 0.61
C THR A 177 -7.72 -11.57 -0.72
N MET A 178 -6.40 -11.62 -0.90
CA MET A 178 -5.74 -10.97 -2.03
C MET A 178 -5.84 -11.76 -3.35
N MET A 179 -5.79 -13.09 -3.31
CA MET A 179 -5.82 -13.88 -4.55
C MET A 179 -7.08 -13.70 -5.41
N PRO A 180 -8.30 -13.66 -4.86
CA PRO A 180 -9.49 -13.32 -5.64
C PRO A 180 -9.42 -11.92 -6.26
N ILE A 181 -8.83 -10.94 -5.57
CA ILE A 181 -8.66 -9.58 -6.08
C ILE A 181 -7.74 -9.58 -7.31
N PHE A 182 -6.56 -10.21 -7.21
CA PHE A 182 -5.63 -10.30 -8.35
C PHE A 182 -6.26 -11.01 -9.57
N ARG A 183 -6.99 -12.09 -9.34
CA ARG A 183 -7.72 -12.76 -10.42
C ARG A 183 -8.79 -11.88 -11.04
N SER A 184 -9.56 -11.17 -10.20
CA SER A 184 -10.57 -10.22 -10.68
C SER A 184 -9.98 -9.11 -11.53
N VAL A 185 -8.79 -8.58 -11.17
CA VAL A 185 -8.08 -7.59 -12.00
C VAL A 185 -7.73 -8.18 -13.37
N LEU A 186 -7.23 -9.42 -13.43
CA LEU A 186 -6.90 -10.07 -14.70
C LEU A 186 -8.14 -10.34 -15.56
N ASP A 187 -9.26 -10.72 -14.95
CA ASP A 187 -10.49 -11.06 -15.64
C ASP A 187 -11.23 -9.82 -16.21
N HIS A 188 -11.07 -8.65 -15.56
CA HIS A 188 -11.83 -7.45 -15.90
C HIS A 188 -10.98 -6.32 -16.50
N SER A 189 -9.65 -6.44 -16.50
CA SER A 189 -8.77 -5.46 -17.12
C SER A 189 -8.25 -5.96 -18.46
N PRO A 190 -8.17 -5.11 -19.48
CA PRO A 190 -7.60 -5.50 -20.77
C PRO A 190 -6.13 -5.88 -20.61
N ASN A 191 -5.70 -6.93 -21.30
CA ASN A 191 -4.29 -7.27 -21.39
C ASN A 191 -3.53 -6.15 -22.10
N PRO A 192 -2.56 -5.47 -21.44
CA PRO A 192 -1.83 -4.36 -22.03
C PRO A 192 -0.73 -4.81 -23.02
N VAL A 193 -0.39 -6.11 -23.02
CA VAL A 193 0.68 -6.66 -23.87
C VAL A 193 0.10 -6.95 -25.27
N PRO A 194 0.70 -6.40 -26.36
CA PRO A 194 0.29 -6.69 -27.72
C PRO A 194 0.30 -8.19 -28.03
N ALA A 195 -0.61 -8.60 -28.91
CA ALA A 195 -0.70 -10.00 -29.32
C ALA A 195 0.64 -10.49 -29.93
N GLY A 196 1.15 -11.60 -29.41
CA GLY A 196 2.39 -12.22 -29.86
C GLY A 196 3.67 -11.69 -29.19
N GLU A 197 3.58 -10.67 -28.34
CA GLU A 197 4.71 -10.24 -27.52
C GLU A 197 4.79 -11.04 -26.21
N ASP A 198 6.02 -11.27 -25.75
CA ASP A 198 6.28 -11.89 -24.46
C ASP A 198 6.04 -10.88 -23.32
N VAL A 199 5.35 -11.32 -22.27
CA VAL A 199 4.92 -10.46 -21.16
C VAL A 199 6.10 -9.88 -20.39
N GLU A 200 7.12 -10.70 -20.10
CA GLU A 200 8.31 -10.27 -19.37
C GLU A 200 9.14 -9.31 -20.20
N ALA A 201 9.36 -9.61 -21.47
CA ALA A 201 10.09 -8.74 -22.39
C ALA A 201 9.40 -7.38 -22.55
N TYR A 202 8.06 -7.38 -22.68
CA TYR A 202 7.27 -6.17 -22.78
C TYR A 202 7.39 -5.34 -21.49
N PHE A 203 7.20 -5.95 -20.32
CA PHE A 203 7.32 -5.27 -19.04
C PHE A 203 8.71 -4.65 -18.85
N ASN A 204 9.77 -5.43 -19.09
CA ASN A 204 11.15 -4.96 -18.95
C ASN A 204 11.45 -3.76 -19.86
N LYS A 205 10.95 -3.77 -21.10
CA LYS A 205 11.13 -2.69 -22.08
C LYS A 205 10.40 -1.40 -21.67
N HIS A 206 9.20 -1.52 -21.08
CA HIS A 206 8.31 -0.40 -20.81
C HIS A 206 8.20 -0.05 -19.32
N TYR A 207 9.06 -0.60 -18.46
CA TYR A 207 8.96 -0.50 -17.00
C TYR A 207 8.74 0.92 -16.48
N GLN A 208 9.51 1.89 -17.01
CA GLN A 208 9.42 3.29 -16.57
C GLN A 208 8.08 3.95 -16.93
N GLU A 209 7.47 3.51 -18.02
CA GLU A 209 6.18 4.02 -18.50
C GLU A 209 5.01 3.33 -17.79
N LEU A 210 5.20 2.07 -17.41
CA LEU A 210 4.19 1.25 -16.76
C LEU A 210 3.95 1.67 -15.31
N GLY A 211 4.97 2.05 -14.55
CA GLY A 211 4.84 2.38 -13.13
C GLY A 211 3.70 3.36 -12.81
N PRO A 212 3.59 4.53 -13.50
CA PRO A 212 2.48 5.45 -13.30
C PRO A 212 1.22 5.10 -14.12
N SER A 213 1.25 4.02 -14.90
CA SER A 213 0.18 3.63 -15.83
C SER A 213 -0.95 2.86 -15.14
N PRO A 214 -2.21 3.04 -15.56
CA PRO A 214 -3.33 2.20 -15.12
C PRO A 214 -3.19 0.72 -15.53
N ALA A 215 -2.23 0.38 -16.40
CA ALA A 215 -1.91 -0.98 -16.78
C ALA A 215 -1.03 -1.72 -15.74
N TYR A 216 -0.33 -1.00 -14.86
CA TYR A 216 0.58 -1.61 -13.87
C TYR A 216 -0.08 -2.65 -12.96
N PRO A 217 -1.30 -2.43 -12.42
CA PRO A 217 -2.01 -3.42 -11.61
C PRO A 217 -2.26 -4.74 -12.32
N TRP A 218 -2.41 -4.75 -13.66
CA TRP A 218 -2.54 -6.00 -14.42
C TRP A 218 -1.26 -6.85 -14.34
N PHE A 219 -0.08 -6.24 -14.49
CA PHE A 219 1.20 -6.96 -14.39
C PHE A 219 1.43 -7.48 -12.97
N GLN A 220 1.20 -6.66 -11.95
CA GLN A 220 1.30 -7.09 -10.56
C GLN A 220 0.36 -8.26 -10.27
N SER A 221 -0.89 -8.18 -10.72
CA SER A 221 -1.85 -9.26 -10.55
C SER A 221 -1.40 -10.55 -11.26
N ARG A 222 -0.86 -10.44 -12.47
CA ARG A 222 -0.34 -11.59 -13.22
C ARG A 222 0.84 -12.25 -12.52
N MET A 223 1.79 -11.46 -12.01
CA MET A 223 2.95 -11.99 -11.27
C MET A 223 2.49 -12.69 -9.99
N ASN A 224 1.59 -12.10 -9.23
CA ASN A 224 1.04 -12.66 -8.01
C ASN A 224 0.29 -13.97 -8.25
N VAL A 225 -0.54 -14.04 -9.29
CA VAL A 225 -1.24 -15.28 -9.66
C VAL A 225 -0.24 -16.35 -10.12
N ALA A 226 0.76 -15.99 -10.93
CA ALA A 226 1.80 -16.92 -11.37
C ALA A 226 2.60 -17.48 -10.18
N ALA A 227 3.01 -16.64 -9.24
CA ALA A 227 3.68 -17.06 -8.00
C ALA A 227 2.81 -17.99 -7.16
N TYR A 228 1.49 -17.70 -7.07
CA TYR A 228 0.54 -18.55 -6.35
C TYR A 228 0.39 -19.94 -6.96
N GLU A 229 0.49 -20.06 -8.27
CA GLU A 229 0.32 -21.30 -9.04
C GLU A 229 1.60 -22.15 -9.15
N GLU A 230 2.75 -21.66 -8.67
CA GLU A 230 4.01 -22.42 -8.67
C GLU A 230 3.85 -23.78 -7.95
N LYS A 231 4.44 -24.80 -8.54
CA LYS A 231 4.45 -26.18 -8.00
C LYS A 231 5.87 -26.76 -7.98
N PRO A 232 6.40 -27.17 -6.83
CA PRO A 232 5.82 -27.02 -5.49
C PRO A 232 5.75 -25.56 -5.08
N ALA A 233 4.82 -25.20 -4.19
CA ALA A 233 4.75 -23.84 -3.66
C ALA A 233 6.03 -23.52 -2.86
N PRO A 234 6.74 -22.41 -3.18
CA PRO A 234 7.97 -22.08 -2.47
C PRO A 234 7.71 -21.67 -1.03
N THR A 235 8.60 -22.07 -0.12
CA THR A 235 8.66 -21.53 1.24
C THR A 235 9.24 -20.13 1.25
N LEU A 236 9.10 -19.41 2.38
CA LEU A 236 9.74 -18.09 2.51
C LEU A 236 11.27 -18.21 2.34
N ALA A 237 11.91 -19.18 3.00
CA ALA A 237 13.35 -19.40 2.87
C ALA A 237 13.76 -19.64 1.42
N GLN A 238 12.99 -20.42 0.65
CA GLN A 238 13.26 -20.65 -0.78
C GLN A 238 13.10 -19.35 -1.58
N SER A 239 12.04 -18.58 -1.34
CA SER A 239 11.81 -17.30 -2.03
C SER A 239 12.92 -16.28 -1.74
N LEU A 240 13.43 -16.23 -0.50
CA LEU A 240 14.56 -15.38 -0.11
C LEU A 240 15.88 -15.80 -0.79
N LEU A 241 16.09 -17.09 -1.03
CA LEU A 241 17.28 -17.60 -1.75
C LEU A 241 17.20 -17.34 -3.25
N ASP A 242 16.03 -17.51 -3.85
CA ASP A 242 15.83 -17.41 -5.30
C ASP A 242 16.04 -15.99 -5.84
N VAL A 243 15.82 -14.95 -5.03
CA VAL A 243 16.14 -13.56 -5.44
C VAL A 243 17.63 -13.25 -5.50
N LEU A 244 18.50 -14.19 -5.11
CA LEU A 244 19.96 -14.02 -5.17
C LEU A 244 20.53 -14.32 -6.57
N GLY A 245 19.69 -14.72 -7.51
CA GLY A 245 20.12 -15.21 -8.83
C GLY A 245 20.96 -16.47 -8.69
N LYS A 246 20.37 -17.61 -8.96
CA LYS A 246 21.14 -18.85 -9.21
C LYS A 246 21.96 -18.71 -10.48
#